data_99346de720944914fe4ef297846046e9
#
_entry.id   99346de720944914fe4ef297846046e9
#
_cell.length_a   1.000
_cell.length_b   1.000
_cell.length_c   1.000
_cell.angle_alpha   90.00
_cell.angle_beta   90.00
_cell.angle_gamma   90.00
#
_symmetry.space_group_name_H-M   'P 1'
#
loop_
_entity.id
_entity.type
_entity.pdbx_description
1 polymer ?
#
loop_
_entity_poly.entity_id
_entity_poly.type
_entity_poly.pdbx_seq_one_letter_code
_entity_poly.pdbx_strand_id
1 'polypeptide(L)'
;MSQKNSSGLSRRVLLQRAALGAAALGLAGCDRLSRNDTMMELMEGAQALNMKTQRFLAGRESLAIEYPASMISPVFRPNGSTDPQTELYQSIKADDFADWRLEIDGLVDNPLSLSLEEVRALPARTQITRHDCVEGWSVIGQWSGPVLGDVLDRAQVRPEARYVVFHCMDKLNGRNFYYESIDMVAAYHPQTLLAHSLNGEAVPIANGAPLRLRVERQLGYKMAKYLRGITLVESFDDIQGGKGGYWEDRGYTWYAGI
;
A
#
# COMPACT_ATOMS: atom_id res chain seq x y z
N MET A 1 14.82 -1.01 76.50
CA MET A 1 15.66 -1.66 75.43
C MET A 1 14.87 -1.65 74.14
N SER A 2 15.21 -0.75 73.26
CA SER A 2 14.51 -0.59 71.96
C SER A 2 15.39 -1.22 70.88
N GLN A 3 14.93 -2.33 70.27
CA GLN A 3 15.61 -2.95 69.11
C GLN A 3 15.27 -2.15 67.83
N LYS A 4 16.29 -1.54 67.27
CA LYS A 4 16.22 -0.98 65.91
C LYS A 4 16.28 -2.15 64.91
N ASN A 5 15.14 -2.48 64.29
CA ASN A 5 15.12 -3.37 63.11
C ASN A 5 15.70 -2.63 61.93
N SER A 6 16.94 -2.90 61.56
CA SER A 6 17.54 -2.47 60.30
C SER A 6 17.14 -3.49 59.22
N SER A 7 16.03 -3.26 58.52
CA SER A 7 15.64 -4.04 57.32
C SER A 7 16.54 -3.62 56.15
N GLY A 8 17.75 -4.14 56.11
CA GLY A 8 18.62 -4.01 54.96
C GLY A 8 18.02 -4.77 53.74
N LEU A 9 17.77 -4.07 52.63
CA LEU A 9 17.39 -4.68 51.37
C LEU A 9 18.43 -5.74 50.97
N SER A 10 18.00 -6.97 50.73
CA SER A 10 18.90 -8.04 50.32
C SER A 10 19.52 -7.66 48.94
N ARG A 11 20.79 -8.03 48.73
CA ARG A 11 21.51 -7.81 47.45
C ARG A 11 20.72 -8.27 46.24
N ARG A 12 19.94 -9.33 46.38
CA ARG A 12 19.08 -9.91 45.35
C ARG A 12 17.91 -8.99 44.94
N VAL A 13 17.26 -8.34 45.93
CA VAL A 13 16.19 -7.38 45.72
C VAL A 13 16.73 -6.09 45.09
N LEU A 14 17.94 -5.69 45.45
CA LEU A 14 18.59 -4.51 44.86
C LEU A 14 18.93 -4.74 43.37
N LEU A 15 19.48 -5.93 43.04
CA LEU A 15 19.76 -6.31 41.65
C LEU A 15 18.49 -6.46 40.83
N GLN A 16 17.43 -7.03 41.38
CA GLN A 16 16.14 -7.13 40.68
C GLN A 16 15.53 -5.74 40.40
N ARG A 17 15.58 -4.82 41.36
CA ARG A 17 15.10 -3.45 41.15
C ARG A 17 15.96 -2.65 40.17
N ALA A 18 17.28 -2.86 40.17
CA ALA A 18 18.18 -2.25 39.22
C ALA A 18 17.92 -2.77 37.78
N ALA A 19 17.69 -4.09 37.62
CA ALA A 19 17.35 -4.68 36.32
C ALA A 19 15.99 -4.21 35.80
N LEU A 20 14.97 -4.11 36.67
CA LEU A 20 13.66 -3.54 36.31
C LEU A 20 13.75 -2.06 35.95
N GLY A 21 14.56 -1.28 36.68
CA GLY A 21 14.82 0.11 36.36
C GLY A 21 15.54 0.32 35.03
N ALA A 22 16.52 -0.52 34.73
CA ALA A 22 17.24 -0.49 33.45
C ALA A 22 16.33 -0.91 32.27
N ALA A 23 15.45 -1.90 32.48
CA ALA A 23 14.46 -2.28 31.47
C ALA A 23 13.42 -1.18 31.21
N ALA A 24 12.91 -0.52 32.28
CA ALA A 24 11.99 0.60 32.15
C ALA A 24 12.63 1.82 31.46
N LEU A 25 13.90 2.11 31.73
CA LEU A 25 14.65 3.18 31.05
C LEU A 25 14.91 2.83 29.57
N GLY A 26 15.14 1.55 29.26
CA GLY A 26 15.27 1.06 27.87
C GLY A 26 13.99 1.26 27.07
N LEU A 27 12.84 0.92 27.63
CA LEU A 27 11.53 1.10 26.98
C LEU A 27 11.17 2.59 26.80
N ALA A 28 11.43 3.43 27.79
CA ALA A 28 11.22 4.89 27.69
C ALA A 28 12.18 5.54 26.69
N GLY A 29 13.35 4.94 26.48
CA GLY A 29 14.34 5.38 25.48
C GLY A 29 13.86 5.17 24.05
N CYS A 30 13.19 4.05 23.75
CA CYS A 30 12.62 3.78 22.43
C CYS A 30 11.55 4.81 22.03
N ASP A 31 10.65 5.16 22.96
CA ASP A 31 9.59 6.15 22.71
C ASP A 31 10.15 7.56 22.46
N ARG A 32 11.26 7.89 23.10
CA ARG A 32 11.93 9.18 22.94
C ARG A 32 12.74 9.25 21.63
N LEU A 33 13.34 8.13 21.22
CA LEU A 33 14.04 8.02 19.95
C LEU A 33 13.07 8.11 18.76
N SER A 34 11.93 7.45 18.83
CA SER A 34 10.92 7.44 17.76
C SER A 34 10.21 8.80 17.56
N ARG A 35 10.37 9.74 18.49
CA ARG A 35 9.86 11.11 18.40
C ARG A 35 10.95 12.15 18.13
N ASN A 36 12.18 11.71 17.91
CA ASN A 36 13.30 12.62 17.65
C ASN A 36 13.39 12.87 16.14
N ASP A 37 13.27 14.14 15.73
CA ASP A 37 13.26 14.55 14.32
C ASP A 37 14.51 14.08 13.57
N THR A 38 15.70 14.18 14.17
CA THR A 38 16.96 13.70 13.56
C THR A 38 16.96 12.19 13.34
N MET A 39 16.35 11.40 14.27
CA MET A 39 16.23 9.96 14.12
C MET A 39 15.21 9.61 13.01
N MET A 40 14.12 10.36 12.93
CA MET A 40 13.14 10.18 11.84
C MET A 40 13.74 10.50 10.48
N GLU A 41 14.48 11.59 10.33
CA GLU A 41 15.23 11.93 9.11
C GLU A 41 16.26 10.84 8.74
N LEU A 42 16.96 10.27 9.71
CA LEU A 42 17.90 9.17 9.50
C LEU A 42 17.17 7.91 9.00
N MET A 43 16.00 7.60 9.56
CA MET A 43 15.18 6.46 9.12
C MET A 43 14.62 6.67 7.71
N GLU A 44 14.16 7.89 7.39
CA GLU A 44 13.70 8.25 6.04
C GLU A 44 14.86 8.15 5.02
N GLY A 45 16.04 8.60 5.38
CA GLY A 45 17.26 8.41 4.59
C GLY A 45 17.62 6.93 4.36
N ALA A 46 17.44 6.09 5.38
CA ALA A 46 17.64 4.65 5.29
C ALA A 46 16.61 3.97 4.36
N GLN A 47 15.37 4.42 4.35
CA GLN A 47 14.34 3.95 3.42
C GLN A 47 14.71 4.26 1.97
N ALA A 48 15.14 5.50 1.69
CA ALA A 48 15.58 5.91 0.36
C ALA A 48 16.79 5.09 -0.12
N LEU A 49 17.73 4.80 0.78
CA LEU A 49 18.89 3.95 0.49
C LEU A 49 18.46 2.51 0.21
N ASN A 50 17.54 1.95 0.99
CA ASN A 50 16.98 0.61 0.78
C ASN A 50 16.31 0.49 -0.59
N MET A 51 15.45 1.45 -0.95
CA MET A 51 14.82 1.49 -2.27
C MET A 51 15.84 1.51 -3.41
N LYS A 52 16.87 2.38 -3.31
CA LYS A 52 17.93 2.47 -4.31
C LYS A 52 18.71 1.17 -4.41
N THR A 53 19.03 0.54 -3.28
CA THR A 53 19.77 -0.72 -3.21
C THR A 53 18.96 -1.86 -3.82
N GLN A 54 17.69 -2.01 -3.47
CA GLN A 54 16.83 -3.04 -4.04
C GLN A 54 16.69 -2.87 -5.56
N ARG A 55 16.47 -1.65 -6.04
CA ARG A 55 16.36 -1.35 -7.48
C ARG A 55 17.68 -1.55 -8.24
N PHE A 56 18.80 -1.31 -7.59
CA PHE A 56 20.13 -1.58 -8.16
C PHE A 56 20.38 -3.08 -8.27
N LEU A 57 20.11 -3.86 -7.21
CA LEU A 57 20.38 -5.30 -7.17
C LEU A 57 19.39 -6.12 -8.01
N ALA A 58 18.10 -5.83 -7.90
CA ALA A 58 17.06 -6.55 -8.61
C ALA A 58 16.82 -6.04 -10.04
N GLY A 59 17.27 -4.81 -10.35
CA GLY A 59 16.92 -4.13 -11.60
C GLY A 59 15.54 -3.47 -11.55
N ARG A 60 15.34 -2.46 -12.39
CA ARG A 60 14.06 -1.72 -12.44
C ARG A 60 12.93 -2.54 -13.06
N GLU A 61 13.25 -3.38 -14.03
CA GLU A 61 12.33 -4.17 -14.85
C GLU A 61 12.23 -5.64 -14.42
N SER A 62 12.94 -6.04 -13.35
CA SER A 62 12.91 -7.40 -12.87
C SER A 62 11.50 -7.82 -12.45
N LEU A 63 11.00 -8.90 -13.04
CA LEU A 63 9.66 -9.40 -12.76
C LEU A 63 9.58 -10.07 -11.39
N ALA A 64 8.48 -9.88 -10.70
CA ALA A 64 8.09 -10.74 -9.59
C ALA A 64 7.83 -12.17 -10.12
N ILE A 65 8.07 -13.15 -9.26
CA ILE A 65 7.88 -14.57 -9.62
C ILE A 65 6.42 -14.82 -10.01
N GLU A 66 6.23 -15.41 -11.18
CA GLU A 66 4.94 -15.96 -11.62
C GLU A 66 4.87 -17.45 -11.30
N TYR A 67 3.73 -17.90 -10.83
CA TYR A 67 3.50 -19.26 -10.34
C TYR A 67 2.63 -20.06 -11.32
N PRO A 68 2.76 -21.40 -11.37
CA PRO A 68 1.84 -22.24 -12.14
C PRO A 68 0.44 -22.21 -11.53
N ALA A 69 -0.59 -22.44 -12.36
CA ALA A 69 -2.00 -22.42 -11.95
C ALA A 69 -2.31 -23.38 -10.77
N SER A 70 -1.57 -24.49 -10.65
CA SER A 70 -1.71 -25.45 -9.55
C SER A 70 -1.34 -24.88 -8.16
N MET A 71 -0.66 -23.73 -8.11
CA MET A 71 -0.28 -23.04 -6.86
C MET A 71 -1.26 -21.93 -6.46
N ILE A 72 -2.30 -21.68 -7.23
CA ILE A 72 -3.34 -20.71 -6.84
C ILE A 72 -3.95 -21.16 -5.51
N SER A 73 -3.98 -20.24 -4.56
CA SER A 73 -4.55 -20.47 -3.24
C SER A 73 -6.06 -20.76 -3.35
N PRO A 74 -6.61 -21.75 -2.63
CA PRO A 74 -8.04 -22.08 -2.69
C PRO A 74 -8.95 -20.90 -2.36
N VAL A 75 -8.46 -20.00 -1.49
CA VAL A 75 -9.15 -18.77 -1.10
C VAL A 75 -8.15 -17.62 -1.18
N PHE A 76 -8.50 -16.57 -1.91
CA PHE A 76 -7.74 -15.32 -1.88
C PHE A 76 -8.26 -14.47 -0.70
N ARG A 77 -7.55 -14.55 0.44
CA ARG A 77 -7.92 -13.85 1.68
C ARG A 77 -8.00 -12.34 1.44
N PRO A 78 -9.13 -11.70 1.73
CA PRO A 78 -9.22 -10.24 1.69
C PRO A 78 -8.57 -9.62 2.93
N ASN A 79 -8.15 -8.36 2.83
CA ASN A 79 -7.65 -7.53 3.92
C ASN A 79 -8.20 -6.11 3.84
N GLY A 80 -8.09 -5.35 4.94
CA GLY A 80 -8.61 -4.00 5.03
C GLY A 80 -10.13 -3.96 4.85
N SER A 81 -10.64 -2.95 4.13
CA SER A 81 -12.07 -2.85 3.80
C SER A 81 -12.51 -4.03 2.93
N THR A 82 -13.63 -4.68 3.27
CA THR A 82 -14.17 -5.83 2.54
C THR A 82 -15.53 -5.56 1.90
N ASP A 83 -16.20 -4.50 2.31
CA ASP A 83 -17.40 -3.93 1.70
C ASP A 83 -17.53 -2.46 2.13
N PRO A 84 -17.01 -1.50 1.35
CA PRO A 84 -17.04 -0.10 1.73
C PRO A 84 -18.46 0.40 1.97
N GLN A 85 -18.70 0.99 3.15
CA GLN A 85 -20.02 1.54 3.53
C GLN A 85 -20.15 3.03 3.21
N THR A 86 -19.33 3.57 2.31
CA THR A 86 -19.47 4.93 1.83
C THR A 86 -20.68 5.02 0.90
N GLU A 87 -21.44 6.13 0.98
CA GLU A 87 -22.58 6.38 0.10
C GLU A 87 -22.18 6.27 -1.38
N LEU A 88 -21.02 6.86 -1.73
CA LEU A 88 -20.45 6.78 -3.07
C LEU A 88 -20.29 5.33 -3.57
N TYR A 89 -19.69 4.45 -2.76
CA TYR A 89 -19.46 3.07 -3.19
C TYR A 89 -20.77 2.28 -3.24
N GLN A 90 -21.63 2.45 -2.25
CA GLN A 90 -22.90 1.72 -2.19
C GLN A 90 -23.86 2.09 -3.33
N SER A 91 -23.90 3.37 -3.73
CA SER A 91 -24.71 3.79 -4.89
C SER A 91 -24.22 3.15 -6.20
N ILE A 92 -22.92 3.17 -6.45
CA ILE A 92 -22.34 2.57 -7.67
C ILE A 92 -22.45 1.04 -7.65
N LYS A 93 -22.27 0.40 -6.48
CA LYS A 93 -22.46 -1.04 -6.32
C LYS A 93 -23.89 -1.49 -6.58
N ALA A 94 -24.89 -0.70 -6.17
CA ALA A 94 -26.31 -1.01 -6.35
C ALA A 94 -26.73 -1.07 -7.84
N ASP A 95 -25.98 -0.38 -8.70
CA ASP A 95 -26.15 -0.36 -10.16
C ASP A 95 -25.14 -1.26 -10.89
N ASP A 96 -24.63 -2.28 -10.21
CA ASP A 96 -23.62 -3.23 -10.74
C ASP A 96 -22.44 -2.54 -11.44
N PHE A 97 -22.02 -1.39 -10.90
CA PHE A 97 -20.94 -0.55 -11.40
C PHE A 97 -21.17 0.07 -12.79
N ALA A 98 -22.40 0.15 -13.28
CA ALA A 98 -22.71 0.69 -14.61
C ALA A 98 -22.28 2.16 -14.75
N ASP A 99 -22.53 2.98 -13.73
CA ASP A 99 -22.13 4.40 -13.69
C ASP A 99 -20.71 4.63 -13.17
N TRP A 100 -19.97 3.57 -12.85
CA TRP A 100 -18.60 3.71 -12.39
C TRP A 100 -17.67 4.24 -13.49
N ARG A 101 -16.78 5.17 -13.12
CA ARG A 101 -15.73 5.71 -13.98
C ARG A 101 -14.39 5.67 -13.27
N LEU A 102 -13.33 5.40 -14.06
CA LEU A 102 -11.95 5.66 -13.67
C LEU A 102 -11.55 7.01 -14.26
N GLU A 103 -11.42 8.00 -13.41
CA GLU A 103 -10.92 9.31 -13.80
C GLU A 103 -9.39 9.33 -13.77
N ILE A 104 -8.74 9.83 -14.82
CA ILE A 104 -7.28 9.99 -14.88
C ILE A 104 -6.99 11.43 -15.24
N ASP A 105 -6.32 12.15 -14.33
CA ASP A 105 -6.09 13.58 -14.42
C ASP A 105 -4.72 14.02 -13.86
N GLY A 106 -4.55 15.32 -13.60
CA GLY A 106 -3.33 15.92 -13.07
C GLY A 106 -2.34 16.27 -14.17
N LEU A 107 -1.09 15.85 -14.05
CA LEU A 107 -0.01 16.13 -15.02
C LEU A 107 -0.12 15.21 -16.23
N VAL A 108 -1.18 15.37 -17.00
CA VAL A 108 -1.46 14.69 -18.27
C VAL A 108 -1.90 15.69 -19.33
N ASP A 109 -1.64 15.39 -20.60
CA ASP A 109 -2.12 16.23 -21.70
C ASP A 109 -3.50 15.78 -22.22
N ASN A 110 -3.89 14.53 -21.95
CA ASN A 110 -5.16 13.94 -22.36
C ASN A 110 -5.86 13.28 -21.15
N PRO A 111 -6.60 14.03 -20.32
CA PRO A 111 -7.37 13.44 -19.23
C PRO A 111 -8.37 12.38 -19.74
N LEU A 112 -8.51 11.28 -19.00
CA LEU A 112 -9.38 10.17 -19.37
C LEU A 112 -10.49 9.97 -18.32
N SER A 113 -11.68 9.56 -18.82
CA SER A 113 -12.79 9.07 -18.00
C SER A 113 -13.26 7.75 -18.61
N LEU A 114 -12.88 6.63 -18.02
CA LEU A 114 -13.10 5.30 -18.57
C LEU A 114 -14.19 4.57 -17.78
N SER A 115 -15.20 4.04 -18.48
CA SER A 115 -16.15 3.09 -17.89
C SER A 115 -15.48 1.75 -17.59
N LEU A 116 -16.13 0.92 -16.79
CA LEU A 116 -15.64 -0.44 -16.50
C LEU A 116 -15.57 -1.30 -17.78
N GLU A 117 -16.51 -1.12 -18.69
CA GLU A 117 -16.51 -1.79 -19.99
C GLU A 117 -15.30 -1.36 -20.84
N GLU A 118 -15.05 -0.04 -20.92
CA GLU A 118 -13.87 0.48 -21.63
C GLU A 118 -12.56 -0.03 -21.02
N VAL A 119 -12.44 -0.07 -19.68
CA VAL A 119 -11.26 -0.64 -19.00
C VAL A 119 -11.08 -2.12 -19.34
N ARG A 120 -12.19 -2.91 -19.35
CA ARG A 120 -12.16 -4.34 -19.71
C ARG A 120 -11.83 -4.60 -21.17
N ALA A 121 -12.14 -3.65 -22.06
CA ALA A 121 -11.84 -3.73 -23.49
C ALA A 121 -10.38 -3.41 -23.83
N LEU A 122 -9.60 -2.85 -22.89
CA LEU A 122 -8.17 -2.60 -23.09
C LEU A 122 -7.38 -3.92 -23.15
N PRO A 123 -6.24 -3.95 -23.88
CA PRO A 123 -5.33 -5.09 -23.83
C PRO A 123 -4.97 -5.43 -22.39
N ALA A 124 -5.22 -6.67 -21.99
CA ALA A 124 -5.00 -7.11 -20.61
C ALA A 124 -3.82 -8.06 -20.52
N ARG A 125 -3.04 -7.93 -19.44
CA ARG A 125 -2.09 -8.94 -18.99
C ARG A 125 -2.75 -9.82 -17.95
N THR A 126 -2.49 -11.12 -18.01
CA THR A 126 -2.85 -12.09 -16.96
C THR A 126 -1.56 -12.60 -16.32
N GLN A 127 -1.52 -12.63 -15.01
CA GLN A 127 -0.36 -13.09 -14.23
C GLN A 127 -0.80 -13.81 -12.96
N ILE A 128 -0.07 -14.85 -12.58
CA ILE A 128 -0.31 -15.59 -11.33
C ILE A 128 0.81 -15.24 -10.37
N THR A 129 0.52 -14.41 -9.38
CA THR A 129 1.51 -13.80 -8.51
C THR A 129 1.14 -13.95 -7.05
N ARG A 130 2.15 -13.85 -6.18
CA ARG A 130 1.97 -13.86 -4.73
C ARG A 130 1.63 -12.46 -4.24
N HIS A 131 0.70 -12.39 -3.33
CA HIS A 131 0.36 -11.21 -2.56
C HIS A 131 0.90 -11.40 -1.14
N ASP A 132 1.79 -10.53 -0.73
CA ASP A 132 2.39 -10.54 0.60
C ASP A 132 1.78 -9.41 1.43
N CYS A 133 1.06 -9.75 2.48
CA CYS A 133 0.45 -8.78 3.39
C CYS A 133 1.43 -8.39 4.51
N VAL A 134 1.43 -7.11 4.90
CA VAL A 134 2.21 -6.63 6.05
C VAL A 134 1.83 -7.33 7.36
N GLU A 135 0.65 -7.96 7.44
CA GLU A 135 0.19 -8.78 8.57
C GLU A 135 0.90 -10.15 8.66
N GLY A 136 1.85 -10.47 7.75
CA GLY A 136 2.67 -11.67 7.81
C GLY A 136 2.05 -12.92 7.18
N TRP A 137 1.11 -12.77 6.26
CA TRP A 137 0.55 -13.87 5.47
C TRP A 137 0.66 -13.61 3.97
N SER A 138 0.63 -14.66 3.18
CA SER A 138 0.70 -14.59 1.72
C SER A 138 -0.36 -15.46 1.06
N VAL A 139 -0.80 -15.06 -0.13
CA VAL A 139 -1.72 -15.84 -0.99
C VAL A 139 -1.30 -15.68 -2.44
N ILE A 140 -1.56 -16.69 -3.26
CA ILE A 140 -1.30 -16.69 -4.69
C ILE A 140 -2.64 -16.60 -5.42
N GLY A 141 -2.75 -15.69 -6.39
CA GLY A 141 -3.94 -15.53 -7.22
C GLY A 141 -3.58 -15.16 -8.63
N GLN A 142 -4.49 -15.46 -9.56
CA GLN A 142 -4.42 -15.03 -10.94
C GLN A 142 -5.12 -13.68 -11.10
N TRP A 143 -4.38 -12.69 -11.55
CA TRP A 143 -4.90 -11.33 -11.77
C TRP A 143 -4.90 -11.01 -13.26
N SER A 144 -5.96 -10.36 -13.72
CA SER A 144 -6.05 -9.87 -15.10
C SER A 144 -6.54 -8.43 -15.14
N GLY A 145 -5.93 -7.65 -16.02
CA GLY A 145 -6.28 -6.26 -16.27
C GLY A 145 -5.28 -5.57 -17.17
N PRO A 146 -5.57 -4.35 -17.64
CA PRO A 146 -4.63 -3.57 -18.43
C PRO A 146 -3.38 -3.22 -17.60
N VAL A 147 -2.23 -3.21 -18.27
CA VAL A 147 -0.98 -2.69 -17.70
C VAL A 147 -1.15 -1.20 -17.47
N LEU A 148 -0.82 -0.73 -16.28
CA LEU A 148 -1.00 0.68 -15.91
C LEU A 148 -0.25 1.62 -16.87
N GLY A 149 0.99 1.29 -17.24
CA GLY A 149 1.79 2.07 -18.17
C GLY A 149 1.08 2.34 -19.50
N ASP A 150 0.42 1.31 -20.09
CA ASP A 150 -0.31 1.44 -21.35
C ASP A 150 -1.52 2.39 -21.23
N VAL A 151 -2.13 2.44 -20.04
CA VAL A 151 -3.25 3.36 -19.75
C VAL A 151 -2.71 4.80 -19.58
N LEU A 152 -1.59 4.94 -18.89
CA LEU A 152 -0.92 6.23 -18.70
C LEU A 152 -0.42 6.82 -20.03
N ASP A 153 0.06 5.99 -20.95
CA ASP A 153 0.47 6.43 -22.29
C ASP A 153 -0.70 7.06 -23.08
N ARG A 154 -1.91 6.51 -22.92
CA ARG A 154 -3.14 7.09 -23.50
C ARG A 154 -3.50 8.44 -22.88
N ALA A 155 -3.21 8.62 -21.60
CA ALA A 155 -3.40 9.89 -20.90
C ALA A 155 -2.31 10.94 -21.28
N GLN A 156 -1.24 10.54 -21.93
CA GLN A 156 -0.13 11.41 -22.34
C GLN A 156 0.50 12.12 -21.13
N VAL A 157 1.13 11.32 -20.27
CA VAL A 157 1.74 11.80 -19.01
C VAL A 157 2.81 12.84 -19.31
N ARG A 158 2.75 13.98 -18.63
CA ARG A 158 3.75 15.05 -18.73
C ARG A 158 5.05 14.67 -18.04
N PRO A 159 6.20 15.16 -18.54
CA PRO A 159 7.53 14.82 -18.00
C PRO A 159 7.77 15.29 -16.55
N GLU A 160 6.97 16.25 -16.06
CA GLU A 160 7.03 16.74 -14.69
C GLU A 160 6.43 15.74 -13.68
N ALA A 161 5.58 14.82 -14.13
CA ALA A 161 4.97 13.80 -13.26
C ALA A 161 6.03 12.90 -12.64
N ARG A 162 6.00 12.78 -11.31
CA ARG A 162 6.90 11.93 -10.52
C ARG A 162 6.17 10.77 -9.85
N TYR A 163 4.89 11.01 -9.53
CA TYR A 163 4.07 10.06 -8.79
C TYR A 163 2.70 9.89 -9.44
N VAL A 164 2.18 8.68 -9.25
CA VAL A 164 0.81 8.29 -9.60
C VAL A 164 0.07 8.09 -8.30
N VAL A 165 -0.95 8.88 -8.03
CA VAL A 165 -1.79 8.83 -6.84
C VAL A 165 -3.11 8.16 -7.18
N PHE A 166 -3.47 7.14 -6.43
CA PHE A 166 -4.70 6.35 -6.58
C PHE A 166 -5.72 6.78 -5.55
N HIS A 167 -6.91 7.15 -5.98
CA HIS A 167 -8.04 7.54 -5.15
C HIS A 167 -9.04 6.40 -5.06
N CYS A 168 -9.41 6.03 -3.83
CA CYS A 168 -10.30 4.90 -3.54
C CYS A 168 -11.67 5.36 -3.04
N MET A 169 -12.65 4.47 -3.05
CA MET A 169 -14.01 4.73 -2.58
C MET A 169 -14.26 4.26 -1.15
N ASP A 170 -13.29 3.61 -0.50
CA ASP A 170 -13.42 3.12 0.87
C ASP A 170 -12.79 4.07 1.90
N LYS A 171 -13.23 3.92 3.15
CA LYS A 171 -12.74 4.64 4.33
C LYS A 171 -12.48 3.64 5.46
N LEU A 172 -11.21 3.34 5.76
CA LEU A 172 -10.88 2.39 6.82
C LEU A 172 -11.26 2.88 8.24
N ASN A 173 -11.21 4.18 8.48
CA ASN A 173 -11.51 4.78 9.79
C ASN A 173 -12.77 5.67 9.79
N GLY A 174 -13.57 5.60 8.73
CA GLY A 174 -14.80 6.39 8.55
C GLY A 174 -14.59 7.88 8.27
N ARG A 175 -13.35 8.39 8.29
CA ARG A 175 -13.05 9.81 8.09
C ARG A 175 -12.51 10.08 6.68
N ASN A 176 -11.30 9.62 6.39
CA ASN A 176 -10.61 9.89 5.14
C ASN A 176 -10.77 8.72 4.18
N PHE A 177 -10.94 9.03 2.90
CA PHE A 177 -10.86 8.01 1.85
C PHE A 177 -9.45 7.40 1.81
N TYR A 178 -9.39 6.10 1.51
CA TYR A 178 -8.13 5.45 1.23
C TYR A 178 -7.50 6.08 -0.02
N TYR A 179 -6.19 6.24 0.01
CA TYR A 179 -5.39 6.63 -1.15
C TYR A 179 -4.04 5.97 -1.06
N GLU A 180 -3.37 5.88 -2.18
CA GLU A 180 -2.04 5.30 -2.28
C GLU A 180 -1.27 5.97 -3.41
N SER A 181 0.06 5.94 -3.36
CA SER A 181 0.88 6.41 -4.45
C SER A 181 2.06 5.50 -4.76
N ILE A 182 2.47 5.51 -6.02
CA ILE A 182 3.69 4.88 -6.50
C ILE A 182 4.45 5.85 -7.38
N ASP A 183 5.75 5.64 -7.59
CA ASP A 183 6.50 6.42 -8.56
C ASP A 183 6.35 5.89 -9.98
N MET A 184 6.86 6.67 -10.95
CA MET A 184 6.77 6.32 -12.36
C MET A 184 7.49 5.02 -12.71
N VAL A 185 8.56 4.62 -11.96
CA VAL A 185 9.25 3.35 -12.17
C VAL A 185 8.34 2.16 -11.85
N ALA A 186 7.60 2.25 -10.74
CA ALA A 186 6.62 1.23 -10.39
C ALA A 186 5.36 1.29 -11.28
N ALA A 187 4.94 2.49 -11.71
CA ALA A 187 3.77 2.68 -12.57
C ALA A 187 3.96 2.08 -13.96
N TYR A 188 5.13 2.22 -14.55
CA TYR A 188 5.47 1.65 -15.87
C TYR A 188 6.04 0.23 -15.80
N HIS A 189 6.04 -0.39 -14.62
CA HIS A 189 6.49 -1.78 -14.52
C HIS A 189 5.47 -2.72 -15.21
N PRO A 190 5.92 -3.70 -16.04
CA PRO A 190 5.03 -4.52 -16.87
C PRO A 190 4.06 -5.42 -16.07
N GLN A 191 4.29 -5.62 -14.78
CA GLN A 191 3.38 -6.34 -13.88
C GLN A 191 2.52 -5.42 -13.01
N THR A 192 2.58 -4.09 -13.19
CA THR A 192 1.67 -3.17 -12.52
C THR A 192 0.36 -3.08 -13.30
N LEU A 193 -0.72 -3.61 -12.71
CA LEU A 193 -2.01 -3.77 -13.37
C LEU A 193 -3.11 -2.96 -12.69
N LEU A 194 -4.05 -2.51 -13.50
CA LEU A 194 -5.39 -2.15 -13.07
C LEU A 194 -6.27 -3.41 -13.17
N ALA A 195 -6.28 -4.21 -12.12
CA ALA A 195 -6.91 -5.53 -12.15
C ALA A 195 -8.43 -5.45 -11.98
N HIS A 196 -9.15 -5.99 -12.96
CA HIS A 196 -10.61 -6.15 -12.96
C HIS A 196 -11.05 -7.61 -12.79
N SER A 197 -10.12 -8.57 -12.79
CA SER A 197 -10.41 -10.00 -12.64
C SER A 197 -9.44 -10.66 -11.64
N LEU A 198 -9.99 -11.61 -10.89
CA LEU A 198 -9.28 -12.49 -9.95
C LEU A 198 -9.68 -13.95 -10.22
N ASN A 199 -8.72 -14.82 -10.48
CA ASN A 199 -8.92 -16.25 -10.74
C ASN A 199 -9.92 -16.55 -11.87
N GLY A 200 -9.93 -15.70 -12.91
CA GLY A 200 -10.82 -15.83 -14.08
C GLY A 200 -12.19 -15.18 -13.93
N GLU A 201 -12.57 -14.75 -12.75
CA GLU A 201 -13.84 -14.08 -12.47
C GLU A 201 -13.65 -12.58 -12.23
N ALA A 202 -14.74 -11.79 -12.25
CA ALA A 202 -14.69 -10.40 -11.84
C ALA A 202 -14.15 -10.28 -10.41
N VAL A 203 -13.37 -9.23 -10.12
CA VAL A 203 -12.84 -9.01 -8.77
C VAL A 203 -13.99 -8.99 -7.76
N PRO A 204 -13.97 -9.86 -6.73
CA PRO A 204 -15.00 -9.83 -5.68
C PRO A 204 -15.00 -8.52 -4.92
N ILE A 205 -16.16 -8.13 -4.37
CA ILE A 205 -16.31 -6.91 -3.54
C ILE A 205 -15.24 -6.88 -2.44
N ALA A 206 -15.09 -7.96 -1.68
CA ALA A 206 -14.12 -8.05 -0.60
C ALA A 206 -12.66 -7.86 -1.06
N ASN A 207 -12.38 -8.12 -2.33
CA ASN A 207 -11.06 -8.02 -2.92
C ASN A 207 -10.83 -6.72 -3.71
N GLY A 208 -11.81 -5.83 -3.80
CA GLY A 208 -11.64 -4.47 -4.34
C GLY A 208 -12.38 -4.17 -5.63
N ALA A 209 -13.56 -4.79 -5.87
CA ALA A 209 -14.41 -4.47 -7.04
C ALA A 209 -14.74 -2.97 -7.13
N PRO A 210 -14.91 -2.43 -8.36
CA PRO A 210 -14.80 -3.11 -9.64
C PRO A 210 -13.36 -3.18 -10.15
N LEU A 211 -12.45 -2.35 -9.62
CA LEU A 211 -11.06 -2.23 -10.07
C LEU A 211 -10.10 -2.04 -8.90
N ARG A 212 -8.96 -2.70 -8.96
CA ARG A 212 -7.90 -2.53 -7.98
C ARG A 212 -6.51 -2.43 -8.61
N LEU A 213 -5.58 -1.83 -7.88
CA LEU A 213 -4.17 -1.80 -8.23
C LEU A 213 -3.47 -3.12 -7.85
N ARG A 214 -2.59 -3.60 -8.73
CA ARG A 214 -1.59 -4.63 -8.45
C ARG A 214 -0.20 -4.08 -8.71
N VAL A 215 0.69 -4.14 -7.71
CA VAL A 215 2.12 -3.75 -7.77
C VAL A 215 2.92 -4.90 -7.18
N GLU A 216 3.29 -5.88 -8.00
CA GLU A 216 3.73 -7.20 -7.56
C GLU A 216 5.04 -7.19 -6.76
N ARG A 217 5.83 -6.14 -6.88
CA ARG A 217 7.11 -5.97 -6.17
C ARG A 217 7.00 -5.18 -4.87
N GLN A 218 5.78 -4.96 -4.37
CA GLN A 218 5.53 -4.23 -3.13
C GLN A 218 4.50 -4.95 -2.26
N LEU A 219 4.55 -4.71 -0.96
CA LEU A 219 3.59 -5.26 0.00
C LEU A 219 2.15 -4.83 -0.31
N GLY A 220 1.21 -5.64 0.15
CA GLY A 220 -0.20 -5.53 -0.20
C GLY A 220 -0.89 -4.23 0.17
N TYR A 221 -0.39 -3.45 1.13
CA TYR A 221 -0.98 -2.15 1.44
C TYR A 221 -0.78 -1.12 0.32
N LYS A 222 0.24 -1.29 -0.54
CA LYS A 222 0.44 -0.48 -1.75
C LYS A 222 -0.56 -0.80 -2.86
N MET A 223 -1.32 -1.89 -2.72
CA MET A 223 -2.25 -2.39 -3.75
C MET A 223 -3.67 -1.87 -3.48
N ALA A 224 -3.90 -0.58 -3.78
CA ALA A 224 -5.17 0.13 -3.58
C ALA A 224 -6.37 -0.62 -4.17
N LYS A 225 -7.48 -0.67 -3.42
CA LYS A 225 -8.75 -1.31 -3.77
C LYS A 225 -9.82 -0.24 -4.06
N TYR A 226 -10.91 -0.64 -4.73
CA TYR A 226 -12.06 0.24 -4.97
C TYR A 226 -11.68 1.55 -5.67
N LEU A 227 -10.85 1.44 -6.70
CA LEU A 227 -10.33 2.60 -7.43
C LEU A 227 -11.46 3.39 -8.09
N ARG A 228 -11.35 4.72 -8.04
CA ARG A 228 -12.21 5.66 -8.75
C ARG A 228 -11.43 6.71 -9.54
N GLY A 229 -10.15 6.91 -9.23
CA GLY A 229 -9.34 7.94 -9.87
C GLY A 229 -7.86 7.73 -9.72
N ILE A 230 -7.13 8.29 -10.66
CA ILE A 230 -5.68 8.32 -10.74
C ILE A 230 -5.27 9.76 -11.05
N THR A 231 -4.45 10.37 -10.19
CA THR A 231 -3.93 11.72 -10.42
C THR A 231 -2.42 11.68 -10.56
N LEU A 232 -1.89 12.24 -11.65
CA LEU A 232 -0.46 12.36 -11.90
C LEU A 232 0.05 13.66 -11.27
N VAL A 233 1.07 13.56 -10.39
CA VAL A 233 1.57 14.71 -9.64
C VAL A 233 3.10 14.78 -9.63
N GLU A 234 3.65 15.96 -9.41
CA GLU A 234 5.08 16.14 -9.16
C GLU A 234 5.44 15.80 -7.70
N SER A 235 4.55 16.15 -6.75
CA SER A 235 4.65 15.84 -5.33
C SER A 235 3.28 15.45 -4.80
N PHE A 236 3.23 14.70 -3.71
CA PHE A 236 2.02 14.37 -2.97
C PHE A 236 1.95 15.08 -1.58
N ASP A 237 2.81 16.06 -1.34
CA ASP A 237 2.95 16.74 -0.05
C ASP A 237 1.65 17.44 0.41
N ASP A 238 0.84 17.90 -0.54
CA ASP A 238 -0.45 18.56 -0.30
C ASP A 238 -1.65 17.57 -0.29
N ILE A 239 -1.39 16.26 -0.42
CA ILE A 239 -2.44 15.25 -0.47
C ILE A 239 -2.62 14.58 0.89
N GLN A 240 -3.74 14.84 1.56
CA GLN A 240 -4.08 14.33 2.89
C GLN A 240 -2.97 14.61 3.93
N GLY A 241 -2.24 13.59 4.42
CA GLY A 241 -1.15 13.77 5.38
C GLY A 241 0.22 14.01 4.76
N GLY A 242 0.31 14.06 3.42
CA GLY A 242 1.52 14.43 2.68
C GLY A 242 2.62 13.36 2.67
N LYS A 243 2.32 12.12 3.10
CA LYS A 243 3.30 11.03 3.13
C LYS A 243 3.14 10.01 1.98
N GLY A 244 2.20 10.28 1.06
CA GLY A 244 2.01 9.52 -0.18
C GLY A 244 1.09 8.30 -0.08
N GLY A 245 0.42 8.07 1.05
CA GLY A 245 -0.55 7.00 1.20
C GLY A 245 -1.24 7.01 2.56
N TYR A 246 -2.36 6.28 2.63
CA TYR A 246 -3.15 6.21 3.87
C TYR A 246 -2.35 5.63 5.05
N TRP A 247 -1.56 4.58 4.83
CA TRP A 247 -0.74 3.96 5.87
C TRP A 247 0.57 4.70 6.09
N GLU A 248 1.12 5.33 5.06
CA GLU A 248 2.31 6.17 5.12
C GLU A 248 2.06 7.41 6.00
N ASP A 249 0.88 8.01 5.91
CA ASP A 249 0.43 9.09 6.82
C ASP A 249 0.36 8.62 8.28
N ARG A 250 0.43 7.31 8.53
CA ARG A 250 0.40 6.66 9.85
C ARG A 250 1.72 6.00 10.24
N GLY A 251 2.78 6.30 9.49
CA GLY A 251 4.14 5.88 9.82
C GLY A 251 4.63 4.63 9.10
N TYR A 252 3.89 4.13 8.10
CA TYR A 252 4.41 3.07 7.22
C TYR A 252 5.41 3.65 6.22
N THR A 253 6.29 2.79 5.70
CA THR A 253 7.26 3.19 4.68
C THR A 253 6.56 3.45 3.35
N TRP A 254 6.96 4.50 2.65
CA TRP A 254 6.39 4.78 1.32
C TRP A 254 6.80 3.73 0.28
N TYR A 255 8.05 3.26 0.29
CA TYR A 255 8.50 2.16 -0.56
C TYR A 255 8.50 0.85 0.21
N ALA A 256 7.62 -0.05 -0.14
CA ALA A 256 7.42 -1.34 0.51
C ALA A 256 7.90 -2.51 -0.38
N GLY A 257 9.09 -2.36 -0.97
CA GLY A 257 9.64 -3.36 -1.88
C GLY A 257 9.93 -4.71 -1.20
N ILE A 258 9.67 -5.77 -1.95
CA ILE A 258 9.89 -7.18 -1.58
C ILE A 258 10.60 -7.92 -2.70
#